data_f0f9d76fefb345a81e58998f26518206
#
_entry.id   f0f9d76fefb345a81e58998f26518206
#
_cell.length_a   1.000
_cell.length_b   1.000
_cell.length_c   1.000
_cell.angle_alpha   90.00
_cell.angle_beta   90.00
_cell.angle_gamma   90.00
#
_symmetry.space_group_name_H-M   'P 1'
#
loop_
_entity.id
_entity.type
_entity.pdbx_description
1 polymer ?
#
loop_
_entity_poly.entity_id
_entity_poly.type
_entity_poly.pdbx_seq_one_letter_code
_entity_poly.pdbx_strand_id
1 'polypeptide(L)' 'MADKGKKQIPLRLSAKLYEAIAAWAEDDFRSVNGQIEYLLTEAVRRRKKQGPKE' A
#
# COMPACT_ATOMS: atom_id res chain seq x y z
N MET A 1 -7.93 -0.80 13.92
CA MET A 1 -7.51 -1.00 13.96
C MET A 1 -6.74 -1.42 14.10
N ALA A 2 -6.74 -1.51 14.09
CA ALA A 2 -6.14 -1.95 14.18
C ALA A 2 -5.06 -2.00 14.27
N ASP A 3 -4.62 -1.73 14.45
CA ASP A 3 -3.53 -1.72 14.51
C ASP A 3 -2.93 -2.37 15.45
N LYS A 4 -3.49 -2.66 16.19
CA LYS A 4 -2.98 -3.32 17.00
C LYS A 4 -2.27 -4.21 16.38
N GLY A 5 -1.54 -4.46 16.15
CA GLY A 5 -0.83 -5.36 15.59
C GLY A 5 -0.39 -5.07 14.29
N LYS A 6 0.34 -4.01 14.10
CA LYS A 6 0.92 -3.76 12.87
C LYS A 6 1.97 -4.78 12.66
N LYS A 7 1.94 -5.53 11.58
CA LYS A 7 2.92 -6.54 11.30
C LYS A 7 3.99 -6.01 10.39
N GLN A 8 5.18 -6.53 10.53
CA GLN A 8 6.26 -6.15 9.67
C GLN A 8 6.49 -7.22 8.67
N ILE A 9 6.58 -6.89 7.42
CA ILE A 9 6.88 -7.88 6.39
C ILE A 9 7.98 -7.35 5.51
N PRO A 10 8.87 -8.22 5.06
CA PRO A 10 9.92 -7.80 4.17
C PRO A 10 9.38 -7.70 2.76
N LEU A 11 9.07 -6.54 2.32
CA LEU A 11 8.51 -6.35 1.00
C LEU A 11 9.58 -5.94 0.02
N ARG A 12 9.73 -6.71 -1.04
CA ARG A 12 10.71 -6.38 -2.05
C ARG A 12 10.04 -5.89 -3.28
N LEU A 13 10.54 -4.82 -3.84
CA LEU A 13 9.98 -4.23 -5.05
C LEU A 13 11.07 -4.13 -6.10
N SER A 14 10.67 -4.21 -7.35
CA SER A 14 11.63 -3.98 -8.41
C SER A 14 12.01 -2.51 -8.36
N ALA A 15 13.18 -2.18 -8.85
CA ALA A 15 13.63 -0.81 -8.82
C ALA A 15 12.66 0.10 -9.56
N LYS A 16 12.14 -0.38 -10.67
CA LYS A 16 11.23 0.39 -11.44
C LYS A 16 9.97 0.71 -10.66
N LEU A 17 9.40 -0.29 -10.00
CA LEU A 17 8.20 -0.07 -9.23
C LEU A 17 8.47 0.84 -8.05
N TYR A 18 9.60 0.65 -7.40
CA TYR A 18 9.96 1.48 -6.27
C TYR A 18 10.04 2.94 -6.68
N GLU A 19 10.70 3.20 -7.80
CA GLU A 19 10.85 4.56 -8.26
C GLU A 19 9.50 5.20 -8.60
N ALA A 20 8.64 4.42 -9.21
CA ALA A 20 7.33 4.93 -9.55
C ALA A 20 6.54 5.28 -8.29
N ILE A 21 6.60 4.41 -7.30
CA ILE A 21 5.89 4.66 -6.06
C ILE A 21 6.49 5.83 -5.31
N ALA A 22 7.80 5.95 -5.34
CA ALA A 22 8.45 7.04 -4.66
C ALA A 22 8.04 8.39 -5.25
N ALA A 23 7.97 8.46 -6.55
CA ALA A 23 7.55 9.69 -7.21
C ALA A 23 6.11 10.00 -6.86
N TRP A 24 5.29 8.97 -6.83
CA TRP A 24 3.89 9.15 -6.51
C TRP A 24 3.73 9.61 -5.07
N ALA A 25 4.53 9.02 -4.17
CA ALA A 25 4.47 9.40 -2.77
C ALA A 25 4.81 10.88 -2.61
N GLU A 26 5.79 11.33 -3.36
CA GLU A 26 6.16 12.73 -3.31
C GLU A 26 5.01 13.61 -3.74
N ASP A 27 4.33 13.23 -4.79
CA ASP A 27 3.20 14.00 -5.28
C ASP A 27 2.10 14.07 -4.25
N ASP A 28 1.92 13.02 -3.45
CA ASP A 28 0.88 12.99 -2.45
C ASP A 28 1.37 13.42 -1.08
N PHE A 29 2.61 13.87 -1.01
CA PHE A 29 3.20 14.29 0.27
C PHE A 29 3.18 13.17 1.29
N ARG A 30 3.54 11.98 0.86
CA ARG A 30 3.61 10.84 1.75
C ARG A 30 4.98 10.22 1.68
N SER A 31 5.31 9.42 2.67
CA SER A 31 6.54 8.66 2.60
C SER A 31 6.28 7.47 1.72
N VAL A 32 7.32 6.82 1.26
CA VAL A 32 7.18 5.65 0.42
C VAL A 32 6.41 4.56 1.16
N ASN A 33 6.74 4.34 2.42
CA ASN A 33 6.03 3.34 3.20
C ASN A 33 4.56 3.69 3.34
N GLY A 34 4.28 4.95 3.58
CA GLY A 34 2.90 5.39 3.71
C GLY A 34 2.14 5.21 2.43
N GLN A 35 2.80 5.48 1.30
CA GLN A 35 2.15 5.34 0.03
C GLN A 35 1.84 3.87 -0.26
N ILE A 36 2.76 2.99 0.07
CA ILE A 36 2.54 1.57 -0.14
C ILE A 36 1.37 1.09 0.69
N GLU A 37 1.33 1.51 1.92
CA GLU A 37 0.25 1.09 2.79
C GLU A 37 -1.09 1.60 2.29
N TYR A 38 -1.10 2.83 1.83
CA TYR A 38 -2.32 3.41 1.31
C TYR A 38 -2.81 2.63 0.09
N LEU A 39 -1.90 2.31 -0.82
CA LEU A 39 -2.26 1.58 -2.02
C LEU A 39 -2.80 0.20 -1.71
N LEU A 40 -2.17 -0.48 -0.78
CA LEU A 40 -2.63 -1.80 -0.39
C LEU A 40 -3.98 -1.74 0.29
N THR A 41 -4.18 -0.73 1.10
CA THR A 41 -5.44 -0.54 1.79
C THR A 41 -6.56 -0.33 0.77
N GLU A 42 -6.28 0.48 -0.23
CA GLU A 42 -7.28 0.73 -1.26
C GLU A 42 -7.57 -0.52 -2.08
N ALA A 43 -6.55 -1.29 -2.35
CA ALA A 43 -6.72 -2.52 -3.11
C ALA A 43 -7.59 -3.52 -2.35
N VAL A 44 -7.36 -3.64 -1.07
CA VAL A 44 -8.14 -4.55 -0.24
C VAL A 44 -9.59 -4.07 -0.14
N ARG A 45 -9.75 -2.77 0.02
CA ARG A 45 -11.06 -2.20 0.11
C ARG A 45 -11.86 -2.45 -1.17
N ARG A 46 -11.20 -2.27 -2.29
CA ARG A 46 -11.82 -2.50 -3.56
C ARG A 46 -12.23 -3.95 -3.72
N ARG A 47 -11.40 -4.84 -3.28
CA ARG A 47 -11.67 -6.24 -3.37
C ARG A 47 -12.90 -6.60 -2.54
N LYS A 48 -12.98 -6.05 -1.33
CA LYS A 48 -14.12 -6.31 -0.50
C LYS A 48 -15.41 -5.81 -1.10
N LYS A 49 -15.33 -4.65 -1.73
CA LYS A 49 -16.48 -4.12 -2.34
C LYS A 49 -16.97 -4.96 -3.46
N GLN A 50 -16.08 -5.49 -4.25
CA GLN A 50 -16.44 -6.23 -5.33
C GLN A 50 -16.87 -7.56 -4.98
N GLY A 51 -16.39 -8.17 -4.10
CA GLY A 51 -16.72 -9.30 -3.87
C GLY A 51 -16.98 -10.06 -3.07
N PRO A 52 -17.66 -10.60 -2.98
CA PRO A 52 -17.99 -11.21 -2.00
C PRO A 52 -17.37 -12.48 -2.07
N LYS A 53 -17.01 -12.87 -2.26
CA LYS A 53 -16.62 -13.78 -2.26
C LYS A 53 -15.94 -14.16 -1.81
N GLU A 54 -15.75 -14.10 -1.46
CA GLU A 54 -15.15 -14.30 -0.90
C GLU A 54 -15.03 -14.51 -0.57
#